data_a6619a85fa4f24f09b9ebdbc5bd7b0f1
#
_entry.id   a6619a85fa4f24f09b9ebdbc5bd7b0f1
#
_cell.length_a   1.000
_cell.length_b   1.000
_cell.length_c   1.000
_cell.angle_alpha   90.00
_cell.angle_beta   90.00
_cell.angle_gamma   90.00
#
_symmetry.space_group_name_H-M   'P 1'
#
loop_
_entity.id
_entity.type
_entity.pdbx_description
1 polymer ?
#
loop_
_entity_poly.entity_id
_entity_poly.type
_entity_poly.pdbx_seq_one_letter_code
_entity_poly.pdbx_strand_id
1 'polypeptide(L)'
;MNRAIAAITCACVVVLTLLGAPRVATHGTATVVVPILMYHHVGNWGPARPDWAPWVVLPEDFRAQMDWLVQHGYRSISFRELIECSSRGVAPVGKPVIISFDDGWASQCSVARDELMPRGLRATFFVYTAAVGPAPGGSGYVSWPELRELEVAGHEVQSHTVSHARLTEVLPEQLQREMQESRRKIEAEMHHPVQALAYPFGLHDGAVMQAARVAGYQCAVRADADSSIGEPLLYRMPRMRMGYGDGLERFAECMEASERRR
;
A
#
# COMPACT_ATOMS: atom_id res chain seq x y z
N MET A 1 84.30 28.78 -25.91
CA MET A 1 83.64 29.21 -24.66
C MET A 1 82.15 28.99 -24.83
N ASN A 2 81.59 27.92 -24.43
CA ASN A 2 80.17 27.76 -24.21
C ASN A 2 79.94 26.48 -23.38
N ARG A 3 79.60 26.69 -22.14
CA ARG A 3 79.24 25.59 -21.24
C ARG A 3 77.79 25.18 -21.45
N ALA A 4 77.58 23.94 -21.85
CA ALA A 4 76.25 23.32 -21.87
C ALA A 4 75.92 22.80 -20.45
N ILE A 5 74.82 23.28 -19.89
CA ILE A 5 74.29 22.84 -18.63
C ILE A 5 73.34 21.68 -18.94
N ALA A 6 73.69 20.49 -18.42
CA ALA A 6 72.81 19.31 -18.51
C ALA A 6 71.68 19.40 -17.46
N ALA A 7 70.49 19.43 -17.93
CA ALA A 7 69.29 19.32 -17.06
C ALA A 7 69.01 17.87 -16.75
N ILE A 8 69.09 17.51 -15.48
CA ILE A 8 68.66 16.21 -14.97
C ILE A 8 67.16 16.24 -14.73
N THR A 9 66.40 15.57 -15.58
CA THR A 9 64.97 15.36 -15.38
C THR A 9 64.76 14.18 -14.44
N CYS A 10 64.36 14.48 -13.22
CA CYS A 10 63.93 13.49 -12.25
C CYS A 10 62.50 13.07 -12.59
N ALA A 11 62.32 11.84 -13.08
CA ALA A 11 61.02 11.25 -13.34
C ALA A 11 60.47 10.70 -12.01
N CYS A 12 59.54 11.43 -11.39
CA CYS A 12 58.75 10.88 -10.28
C CYS A 12 57.74 9.91 -10.84
N VAL A 13 57.97 8.61 -10.61
CA VAL A 13 56.96 7.55 -10.83
C VAL A 13 55.97 7.63 -9.68
N VAL A 14 54.80 8.17 -9.93
CA VAL A 14 53.66 8.11 -8.98
C VAL A 14 53.00 6.75 -9.15
N VAL A 15 53.25 5.83 -8.22
CA VAL A 15 52.51 4.59 -8.11
C VAL A 15 51.15 4.92 -7.49
N LEU A 16 50.11 5.05 -8.30
CA LEU A 16 48.72 5.10 -7.83
C LEU A 16 48.33 3.68 -7.41
N THR A 17 48.38 3.38 -6.12
CA THR A 17 47.68 2.25 -5.55
C THR A 17 46.18 2.52 -5.63
N LEU A 18 45.51 1.92 -6.61
CA LEU A 18 44.04 1.83 -6.65
C LEU A 18 43.58 1.04 -5.43
N LEU A 19 43.25 1.74 -4.35
CA LEU A 19 42.44 1.19 -3.28
C LEU A 19 41.12 0.79 -3.92
N GLY A 20 40.86 -0.51 -4.00
CA GLY A 20 39.62 -1.05 -4.55
C GLY A 20 38.44 -0.44 -3.81
N ALA A 21 37.58 0.26 -4.53
CA ALA A 21 36.28 0.62 -4.04
C ALA A 21 35.56 -0.63 -3.53
N PRO A 22 34.90 -0.57 -2.37
CA PRO A 22 34.12 -1.71 -1.91
C PRO A 22 33.15 -2.08 -3.03
N ARG A 23 33.24 -3.32 -3.51
CA ARG A 23 32.21 -3.89 -4.36
C ARG A 23 30.93 -3.83 -3.56
N VAL A 24 30.02 -2.90 -3.89
CA VAL A 24 28.64 -2.98 -3.48
C VAL A 24 28.14 -4.29 -4.06
N ALA A 25 27.97 -5.28 -3.18
CA ALA A 25 27.31 -6.51 -3.55
C ALA A 25 25.93 -6.09 -4.05
N THR A 26 25.68 -6.20 -5.35
CA THR A 26 24.35 -6.18 -5.90
C THR A 26 23.65 -7.42 -5.37
N HIS A 27 23.08 -7.30 -4.18
CA HIS A 27 22.08 -8.25 -3.73
C HIS A 27 20.97 -8.13 -4.77
N GLY A 28 20.82 -9.17 -5.57
CA GLY A 28 19.65 -9.30 -6.41
C GLY A 28 18.46 -9.10 -5.50
N THR A 29 17.76 -7.98 -5.70
CA THR A 29 16.52 -7.67 -4.96
C THR A 29 15.54 -8.77 -5.31
N ALA A 30 15.43 -9.78 -4.45
CA ALA A 30 14.36 -10.75 -4.55
C ALA A 30 13.07 -9.93 -4.50
N THR A 31 12.34 -9.89 -5.61
CA THR A 31 11.08 -9.17 -5.70
C THR A 31 10.09 -9.95 -4.85
N VAL A 32 9.88 -9.51 -3.62
CA VAL A 32 8.90 -10.14 -2.74
C VAL A 32 7.51 -9.72 -3.16
N VAL A 33 6.79 -10.63 -3.76
CA VAL A 33 5.38 -10.42 -4.08
C VAL A 33 4.55 -10.68 -2.82
N VAL A 34 3.97 -9.63 -2.24
CA VAL A 34 3.00 -9.71 -1.15
C VAL A 34 1.61 -9.55 -1.74
N PRO A 35 0.71 -10.54 -1.61
CA PRO A 35 -0.68 -10.38 -2.04
C PRO A 35 -1.34 -9.26 -1.24
N ILE A 36 -2.06 -8.37 -1.93
CA ILE A 36 -2.82 -7.28 -1.33
C ILE A 36 -4.29 -7.48 -1.68
N LEU A 37 -5.09 -7.77 -0.67
CA LEU A 37 -6.54 -7.94 -0.78
C LEU A 37 -7.22 -6.57 -0.68
N MET A 38 -8.24 -6.35 -1.50
CA MET A 38 -9.02 -5.11 -1.50
C MET A 38 -10.49 -5.42 -1.25
N TYR A 39 -11.00 -4.90 -0.15
CA TYR A 39 -12.40 -4.94 0.26
C TYR A 39 -12.96 -3.51 0.35
N HIS A 40 -14.31 -3.40 0.28
CA HIS A 40 -15.02 -2.15 0.57
C HIS A 40 -16.09 -2.41 1.61
N HIS A 41 -17.06 -3.27 1.30
CA HIS A 41 -18.15 -3.62 2.19
C HIS A 41 -18.18 -5.13 2.49
N VAL A 42 -18.58 -5.46 3.71
CA VAL A 42 -18.99 -6.80 4.10
C VAL A 42 -20.46 -6.72 4.53
N GLY A 43 -21.35 -7.38 3.78
CA GLY A 43 -22.79 -7.27 4.03
C GLY A 43 -23.67 -8.07 3.08
N ASN A 44 -24.96 -8.18 3.38
CA ASN A 44 -25.93 -9.05 2.68
C ASN A 44 -26.71 -8.35 1.54
N TRP A 45 -26.29 -7.20 1.08
CA TRP A 45 -27.08 -6.35 0.15
C TRP A 45 -26.56 -6.30 -1.28
N GLY A 46 -25.51 -7.05 -1.62
CA GLY A 46 -24.97 -7.13 -2.99
C GLY A 46 -26.03 -7.50 -4.04
N PRO A 47 -26.86 -8.56 -3.85
CA PRO A 47 -27.89 -8.93 -4.84
C PRO A 47 -28.99 -7.91 -5.01
N ALA A 48 -29.35 -7.18 -3.92
CA ALA A 48 -30.39 -6.17 -3.95
C ALA A 48 -29.92 -4.84 -4.60
N ARG A 49 -28.63 -4.70 -4.80
CA ARG A 49 -27.97 -3.50 -5.39
C ARG A 49 -26.89 -3.93 -6.37
N PRO A 50 -27.25 -4.32 -7.60
CA PRO A 50 -26.31 -4.87 -8.59
C PRO A 50 -25.10 -3.95 -8.87
N ASP A 51 -25.29 -2.62 -8.85
CA ASP A 51 -24.24 -1.65 -9.08
C ASP A 51 -23.14 -1.68 -7.97
N TRP A 52 -23.49 -2.21 -6.79
CA TRP A 52 -22.60 -2.37 -5.65
C TRP A 52 -22.01 -3.77 -5.52
N ALA A 53 -22.55 -4.74 -6.26
CA ALA A 53 -22.10 -6.13 -6.18
C ALA A 53 -20.55 -6.28 -6.29
N PRO A 54 -19.85 -5.55 -7.17
CA PRO A 54 -18.39 -5.66 -7.23
C PRO A 54 -17.64 -5.19 -5.97
N TRP A 55 -18.34 -4.51 -5.05
CA TRP A 55 -17.76 -3.86 -3.86
C TRP A 55 -18.24 -4.46 -2.53
N VAL A 56 -19.10 -5.48 -2.59
CA VAL A 56 -19.73 -6.10 -1.42
C VAL A 56 -19.37 -7.57 -1.36
N VAL A 57 -18.77 -8.03 -0.28
CA VAL A 57 -18.54 -9.45 0.01
C VAL A 57 -19.57 -9.90 1.05
N LEU A 58 -20.13 -11.10 0.88
CA LEU A 58 -21.04 -11.66 1.88
C LEU A 58 -20.28 -11.94 3.19
N PRO A 59 -20.90 -11.73 4.37
CA PRO A 59 -20.24 -11.97 5.65
C PRO A 59 -19.71 -13.40 5.82
N GLU A 60 -20.44 -14.39 5.29
CA GLU A 60 -20.02 -15.79 5.30
C GLU A 60 -18.81 -16.04 4.42
N ASP A 61 -18.76 -15.44 3.22
CA ASP A 61 -17.60 -15.53 2.32
C ASP A 61 -16.39 -14.84 2.94
N PHE A 62 -16.56 -13.65 3.50
CA PHE A 62 -15.48 -12.92 4.18
C PHE A 62 -14.89 -13.74 5.32
N ARG A 63 -15.73 -14.34 6.19
CA ARG A 63 -15.27 -15.21 7.27
C ARG A 63 -14.50 -16.40 6.75
N ALA A 64 -15.03 -17.09 5.74
CA ALA A 64 -14.37 -18.23 5.13
C ALA A 64 -13.00 -17.87 4.53
N GLN A 65 -12.89 -16.70 3.88
CA GLN A 65 -11.63 -16.18 3.36
C GLN A 65 -10.62 -15.88 4.47
N MET A 66 -11.04 -15.25 5.57
CA MET A 66 -10.16 -14.95 6.71
C MET A 66 -9.73 -16.23 7.45
N ASP A 67 -10.64 -17.19 7.64
CA ASP A 67 -10.32 -18.49 8.23
C ASP A 67 -9.32 -19.27 7.35
N TRP A 68 -9.49 -19.21 6.04
CA TRP A 68 -8.55 -19.82 5.08
C TRP A 68 -7.14 -19.22 5.21
N LEU A 69 -7.01 -17.89 5.32
CA LEU A 69 -5.72 -17.25 5.54
C LEU A 69 -5.02 -17.78 6.79
N VAL A 70 -5.73 -17.86 7.90
CA VAL A 70 -5.18 -18.37 9.16
C VAL A 70 -4.77 -19.84 9.03
N GLN A 71 -5.64 -20.68 8.45
CA GLN A 71 -5.39 -22.12 8.28
C GLN A 71 -4.17 -22.39 7.36
N HIS A 72 -3.90 -21.51 6.40
CA HIS A 72 -2.75 -21.64 5.48
C HIS A 72 -1.51 -20.91 5.99
N GLY A 73 -1.51 -20.42 7.23
CA GLY A 73 -0.36 -19.80 7.88
C GLY A 73 -0.01 -18.42 7.36
N TYR A 74 -0.97 -17.72 6.76
CA TYR A 74 -0.77 -16.31 6.37
C TYR A 74 -0.73 -15.41 7.60
N ARG A 75 0.12 -14.40 7.53
CA ARG A 75 0.24 -13.34 8.52
C ARG A 75 -0.10 -12.01 7.85
N SER A 76 -1.07 -11.29 8.39
CA SER A 76 -1.35 -9.94 7.91
C SER A 76 -0.20 -9.00 8.29
N ILE A 77 0.20 -8.17 7.34
CA ILE A 77 1.20 -7.10 7.52
C ILE A 77 0.62 -5.76 7.11
N SER A 78 1.19 -4.67 7.61
CA SER A 78 0.86 -3.30 7.21
C SER A 78 1.67 -2.86 5.99
N PHE A 79 1.27 -1.77 5.34
CA PHE A 79 2.11 -1.10 4.34
C PHE A 79 3.39 -0.55 4.96
N ARG A 80 3.34 -0.09 6.21
CA ARG A 80 4.54 0.33 6.96
C ARG A 80 5.55 -0.79 7.04
N GLU A 81 5.15 -1.99 7.44
CA GLU A 81 6.04 -3.16 7.50
C GLU A 81 6.59 -3.51 6.10
N LEU A 82 5.75 -3.49 5.07
CA LEU A 82 6.19 -3.73 3.70
C LEU A 82 7.25 -2.72 3.24
N ILE A 83 7.05 -1.43 3.51
CA ILE A 83 7.99 -0.35 3.18
C ILE A 83 9.30 -0.52 3.95
N GLU A 84 9.24 -0.83 5.24
CA GLU A 84 10.43 -1.07 6.06
C GLU A 84 11.25 -2.27 5.57
N CYS A 85 10.60 -3.38 5.24
CA CYS A 85 11.26 -4.54 4.67
C CYS A 85 11.90 -4.20 3.31
N SER A 86 11.16 -3.50 2.44
CA SER A 86 11.64 -3.06 1.13
C SER A 86 12.87 -2.14 1.25
N SER A 87 12.83 -1.18 2.17
CA SER A 87 13.94 -0.24 2.39
C SER A 87 15.23 -0.91 2.89
N ARG A 88 15.08 -2.04 3.59
CA ARG A 88 16.20 -2.87 4.07
C ARG A 88 16.63 -3.94 3.07
N GLY A 89 15.92 -4.08 1.94
CA GLY A 89 16.19 -5.15 0.97
C GLY A 89 15.92 -6.56 1.51
N VAL A 90 14.99 -6.71 2.45
CA VAL A 90 14.62 -7.99 3.06
C VAL A 90 13.14 -8.31 2.81
N ALA A 91 12.81 -9.59 2.75
CA ALA A 91 11.42 -10.03 2.67
C ALA A 91 10.73 -9.97 4.04
N PRO A 92 9.44 -9.65 4.11
CA PRO A 92 8.64 -9.86 5.32
C PRO A 92 8.66 -11.34 5.74
N VAL A 93 8.72 -11.60 7.05
CA VAL A 93 8.82 -12.96 7.59
C VAL A 93 7.51 -13.74 7.39
N GLY A 94 7.63 -15.02 7.07
CA GLY A 94 6.50 -15.95 6.95
C GLY A 94 5.75 -15.85 5.63
N LYS A 95 4.43 -16.08 5.66
CA LYS A 95 3.51 -15.89 4.52
C LYS A 95 2.78 -14.55 4.65
N PRO A 96 3.35 -13.43 4.20
CA PRO A 96 2.72 -12.12 4.35
C PRO A 96 1.53 -11.95 3.41
N VAL A 97 0.48 -11.27 3.90
CA VAL A 97 -0.64 -10.76 3.13
C VAL A 97 -1.02 -9.37 3.67
N ILE A 98 -1.43 -8.47 2.80
CA ILE A 98 -2.04 -7.20 3.21
C ILE A 98 -3.55 -7.32 2.98
N ILE A 99 -4.33 -7.04 4.01
CA ILE A 99 -5.78 -6.90 3.94
C ILE A 99 -6.06 -5.41 3.92
N SER A 100 -6.75 -4.90 2.90
CA SER A 100 -7.07 -3.48 2.80
C SER A 100 -8.56 -3.24 2.60
N PHE A 101 -9.05 -2.15 3.19
CA PHE A 101 -10.41 -1.64 3.02
C PHE A 101 -10.35 -0.23 2.48
N ASP A 102 -11.16 0.07 1.46
CA ASP A 102 -11.24 1.41 0.89
C ASP A 102 -12.49 2.16 1.40
N ASP A 103 -12.51 3.48 1.17
CA ASP A 103 -13.58 4.44 1.43
C ASP A 103 -13.79 4.86 2.89
N GLY A 104 -13.45 4.05 3.88
CA GLY A 104 -13.67 4.39 5.28
C GLY A 104 -15.14 4.30 5.71
N TRP A 105 -15.87 3.25 5.33
CA TRP A 105 -17.24 3.02 5.76
C TRP A 105 -17.30 2.63 7.25
N ALA A 106 -18.28 3.17 7.99
CA ALA A 106 -18.44 2.89 9.42
C ALA A 106 -18.58 1.39 9.74
N SER A 107 -19.20 0.61 8.82
CA SER A 107 -19.31 -0.85 8.95
C SER A 107 -17.96 -1.58 9.00
N GLN A 108 -16.89 -0.98 8.51
CA GLN A 108 -15.55 -1.58 8.52
C GLN A 108 -15.00 -1.70 9.96
N CYS A 109 -15.43 -0.83 10.88
CA CYS A 109 -15.04 -0.92 12.29
C CYS A 109 -15.58 -2.20 12.95
N SER A 110 -16.83 -2.58 12.68
CA SER A 110 -17.38 -3.83 13.19
C SER A 110 -16.71 -5.04 12.55
N VAL A 111 -16.42 -5.00 11.25
CA VAL A 111 -15.66 -6.06 10.55
C VAL A 111 -14.26 -6.24 11.16
N ALA A 112 -13.57 -5.14 11.45
CA ALA A 112 -12.26 -5.19 12.09
C ALA A 112 -12.33 -5.87 13.47
N ARG A 113 -13.27 -5.42 14.31
CA ARG A 113 -13.42 -5.91 15.68
C ARG A 113 -13.93 -7.35 15.74
N ASP A 114 -14.96 -7.67 14.95
CA ASP A 114 -15.72 -8.91 15.11
C ASP A 114 -15.16 -10.05 14.23
N GLU A 115 -14.49 -9.73 13.14
CA GLU A 115 -13.98 -10.73 12.20
C GLU A 115 -12.45 -10.82 12.12
N LEU A 116 -11.73 -9.69 12.12
CA LEU A 116 -10.27 -9.72 11.98
C LEU A 116 -9.55 -9.94 13.31
N MET A 117 -9.87 -9.15 14.33
CA MET A 117 -9.17 -9.22 15.63
C MET A 117 -9.21 -10.59 16.29
N PRO A 118 -10.34 -11.34 16.32
CA PRO A 118 -10.40 -12.67 16.91
C PRO A 118 -9.48 -13.69 16.21
N ARG A 119 -9.15 -13.43 14.93
CA ARG A 119 -8.26 -14.26 14.11
C ARG A 119 -6.79 -13.83 14.17
N GLY A 120 -6.47 -12.81 14.96
CA GLY A 120 -5.13 -12.20 14.98
C GLY A 120 -4.74 -11.46 13.71
N LEU A 121 -5.71 -11.19 12.82
CA LEU A 121 -5.50 -10.48 11.58
C LEU A 121 -5.61 -8.96 11.78
N ARG A 122 -4.89 -8.21 10.96
CA ARG A 122 -4.93 -6.74 10.90
C ARG A 122 -5.17 -6.30 9.47
N ALA A 123 -5.70 -5.09 9.30
CA ALA A 123 -5.96 -4.51 7.99
C ALA A 123 -5.47 -3.06 7.92
N THR A 124 -5.31 -2.56 6.69
CA THR A 124 -5.11 -1.15 6.38
C THR A 124 -6.42 -0.56 5.88
N PHE A 125 -6.83 0.58 6.46
CA PHE A 125 -8.02 1.32 6.08
C PHE A 125 -7.60 2.56 5.29
N PHE A 126 -7.94 2.60 4.01
CA PHE A 126 -7.75 3.76 3.15
C PHE A 126 -8.98 4.67 3.22
N VAL A 127 -8.82 5.84 3.81
CA VAL A 127 -9.93 6.76 4.04
C VAL A 127 -9.79 8.04 3.20
N TYR A 128 -10.89 8.51 2.59
CA TYR A 128 -10.91 9.84 2.01
C TYR A 128 -11.41 10.86 3.04
N THR A 129 -10.59 11.86 3.30
CA THR A 129 -10.68 12.67 4.51
C THR A 129 -11.92 13.55 4.61
N ALA A 130 -12.56 13.86 3.48
CA ALA A 130 -13.80 14.64 3.46
C ALA A 130 -15.03 13.86 4.01
N ALA A 131 -14.97 12.51 4.00
CA ALA A 131 -16.05 11.68 4.52
C ALA A 131 -15.90 11.36 6.01
N VAL A 132 -14.67 11.40 6.52
CA VAL A 132 -14.40 11.04 7.93
C VAL A 132 -15.08 12.03 8.86
N GLY A 133 -16.01 11.51 9.69
CA GLY A 133 -16.82 12.30 10.61
C GLY A 133 -16.07 12.73 11.88
N PRO A 134 -16.58 13.76 12.59
CA PRO A 134 -16.02 14.18 13.87
C PRO A 134 -16.38 13.25 15.03
N ALA A 135 -17.45 12.47 14.89
CA ALA A 135 -17.98 11.58 15.92
C ALA A 135 -18.65 10.35 15.29
N PRO A 136 -18.73 9.20 16.02
CA PRO A 136 -19.40 7.99 15.55
C PRO A 136 -20.88 8.21 15.22
N GLY A 137 -21.40 7.43 14.25
CA GLY A 137 -22.83 7.37 13.93
C GLY A 137 -23.37 8.50 13.04
N GLY A 138 -22.49 9.31 12.44
CA GLY A 138 -22.88 10.45 11.61
C GLY A 138 -23.35 10.07 10.19
N SER A 139 -22.42 9.99 9.25
CA SER A 139 -22.68 9.96 7.79
C SER A 139 -22.68 8.57 7.15
N GLY A 140 -22.55 7.49 7.91
CA GLY A 140 -22.28 6.13 7.40
C GLY A 140 -20.80 5.86 7.13
N TYR A 141 -19.95 6.86 7.30
CA TYR A 141 -18.48 6.76 7.27
C TYR A 141 -17.90 6.76 8.69
N VAL A 142 -16.68 6.29 8.78
CA VAL A 142 -15.97 6.26 10.05
C VAL A 142 -15.71 7.67 10.58
N SER A 143 -15.54 7.79 11.89
CA SER A 143 -15.09 9.01 12.55
C SER A 143 -13.62 8.94 12.96
N TRP A 144 -13.00 10.09 13.23
CA TRP A 144 -11.63 10.13 13.73
C TRP A 144 -11.43 9.37 15.05
N PRO A 145 -12.36 9.41 16.04
CA PRO A 145 -12.26 8.54 17.21
C PRO A 145 -12.23 7.05 16.88
N GLU A 146 -13.12 6.58 15.98
CA GLU A 146 -13.15 5.17 15.56
C GLU A 146 -11.87 4.74 14.84
N LEU A 147 -11.29 5.61 14.00
CA LEU A 147 -10.01 5.34 13.35
C LEU A 147 -8.87 5.20 14.37
N ARG A 148 -8.84 6.04 15.42
CA ARG A 148 -7.88 5.91 16.51
C ARG A 148 -8.06 4.60 17.29
N GLU A 149 -9.29 4.16 17.52
CA GLU A 149 -9.57 2.86 18.14
C GLU A 149 -9.05 1.69 17.28
N LEU A 150 -9.24 1.76 15.95
CA LEU A 150 -8.68 0.78 15.02
C LEU A 150 -7.15 0.71 15.10
N GLU A 151 -6.46 1.84 15.20
CA GLU A 151 -5.00 1.86 15.35
C GLU A 151 -4.52 1.29 16.68
N VAL A 152 -5.19 1.63 17.78
CA VAL A 152 -4.91 1.02 19.08
C VAL A 152 -5.05 -0.50 19.03
N ALA A 153 -6.00 -1.00 18.23
CA ALA A 153 -6.18 -2.42 17.99
C ALA A 153 -5.14 -3.03 17.01
N GLY A 154 -4.20 -2.22 16.49
CA GLY A 154 -3.10 -2.64 15.63
C GLY A 154 -3.41 -2.65 14.13
N HIS A 155 -4.54 -2.08 13.71
CA HIS A 155 -4.83 -1.79 12.32
C HIS A 155 -4.04 -0.55 11.84
N GLU A 156 -4.03 -0.30 10.54
CA GLU A 156 -3.32 0.83 9.95
C GLU A 156 -4.31 1.75 9.23
N VAL A 157 -4.17 3.08 9.36
CA VAL A 157 -4.96 4.07 8.65
C VAL A 157 -4.08 4.76 7.61
N GLN A 158 -4.52 4.80 6.35
CA GLN A 158 -3.79 5.36 5.23
C GLN A 158 -4.72 6.19 4.32
N SER A 159 -4.17 6.86 3.31
CA SER A 159 -4.90 7.85 2.52
C SER A 159 -5.63 7.26 1.32
N HIS A 160 -6.88 7.71 1.13
CA HIS A 160 -7.66 7.55 -0.11
C HIS A 160 -8.02 8.92 -0.71
N THR A 161 -7.14 9.92 -0.59
CA THR A 161 -7.29 11.32 -1.02
C THR A 161 -8.23 12.15 -0.12
N VAL A 162 -8.54 13.37 -0.54
CA VAL A 162 -9.48 14.24 0.20
C VAL A 162 -10.92 13.90 -0.14
N SER A 163 -11.27 13.91 -1.43
CA SER A 163 -12.66 13.89 -1.89
C SER A 163 -13.04 12.66 -2.72
N HIS A 164 -12.16 11.66 -2.81
CA HIS A 164 -12.33 10.51 -3.69
C HIS A 164 -12.45 10.89 -5.17
N ALA A 165 -11.69 11.93 -5.60
CA ALA A 165 -11.75 12.44 -6.97
C ALA A 165 -11.11 11.47 -7.98
N ARG A 166 -11.57 11.54 -9.23
CA ARG A 166 -10.91 10.89 -10.37
C ARG A 166 -9.63 11.65 -10.73
N LEU A 167 -8.52 11.25 -10.13
CA LEU A 167 -7.26 12.01 -10.09
C LEU A 167 -6.67 12.35 -11.47
N THR A 168 -6.96 11.54 -12.49
CA THR A 168 -6.53 11.78 -13.88
C THR A 168 -7.36 12.83 -14.61
N GLU A 169 -8.47 13.29 -13.99
CA GLU A 169 -9.44 14.21 -14.61
C GLU A 169 -9.48 15.57 -13.91
N VAL A 170 -8.70 15.75 -12.81
CA VAL A 170 -8.66 17.00 -12.06
C VAL A 170 -7.53 17.92 -12.54
N LEU A 171 -7.65 19.22 -12.24
CA LEU A 171 -6.59 20.18 -12.53
C LEU A 171 -5.33 19.92 -11.68
N PRO A 172 -4.13 20.28 -12.12
CA PRO A 172 -2.88 20.04 -11.40
C PRO A 172 -2.87 20.57 -9.95
N GLU A 173 -3.45 21.73 -9.71
CA GLU A 173 -3.55 22.33 -8.37
C GLU A 173 -4.51 21.52 -7.46
N GLN A 174 -5.59 21.02 -8.03
CA GLN A 174 -6.51 20.14 -7.30
C GLN A 174 -5.85 18.80 -7.02
N LEU A 175 -5.14 18.21 -7.98
CA LEU A 175 -4.39 16.98 -7.79
C LEU A 175 -3.42 17.09 -6.60
N GLN A 176 -2.66 18.18 -6.52
CA GLN A 176 -1.75 18.43 -5.41
C GLN A 176 -2.49 18.55 -4.07
N ARG A 177 -3.63 19.26 -4.03
CA ARG A 177 -4.46 19.35 -2.82
C ARG A 177 -4.97 17.98 -2.38
N GLU A 178 -5.52 17.19 -3.29
CA GLU A 178 -5.99 15.83 -3.01
C GLU A 178 -4.92 14.97 -2.31
N MET A 179 -3.68 15.07 -2.77
CA MET A 179 -2.55 14.32 -2.21
C MET A 179 -2.06 14.88 -0.87
N GLN A 180 -1.77 16.18 -0.83
CA GLN A 180 -1.08 16.77 0.31
C GLN A 180 -2.01 17.00 1.50
N GLU A 181 -3.26 17.45 1.25
CA GLU A 181 -4.18 17.77 2.35
C GLU A 181 -4.71 16.50 3.01
N SER A 182 -5.00 15.43 2.23
CA SER A 182 -5.39 14.16 2.82
C SER A 182 -4.31 13.59 3.73
N ARG A 183 -3.06 13.56 3.25
CA ARG A 183 -1.94 13.11 4.04
C ARG A 183 -1.79 13.91 5.34
N ARG A 184 -1.71 15.25 5.22
CA ARG A 184 -1.56 16.15 6.38
C ARG A 184 -2.72 16.00 7.38
N LYS A 185 -3.96 15.86 6.89
CA LYS A 185 -5.13 15.71 7.75
C LYS A 185 -5.08 14.41 8.55
N ILE A 186 -4.76 13.29 7.89
CA ILE A 186 -4.63 12.00 8.58
C ILE A 186 -3.47 12.05 9.57
N GLU A 187 -2.30 12.56 9.18
CA GLU A 187 -1.13 12.68 10.07
C GLU A 187 -1.43 13.54 11.32
N ALA A 188 -2.21 14.61 11.15
CA ALA A 188 -2.62 15.47 12.28
C ALA A 188 -3.57 14.77 13.24
N GLU A 189 -4.48 13.94 12.75
CA GLU A 189 -5.48 13.24 13.56
C GLU A 189 -4.97 11.95 14.19
N MET A 190 -4.07 11.25 13.49
CA MET A 190 -3.58 9.93 13.88
C MET A 190 -2.19 9.97 14.52
N HIS A 191 -1.48 11.11 14.47
CA HIS A 191 -0.15 11.34 15.06
C HIS A 191 0.95 10.37 14.58
N HIS A 192 0.86 9.88 13.36
CA HIS A 192 1.88 9.06 12.72
C HIS A 192 2.04 9.38 11.22
N PRO A 193 3.17 9.04 10.58
CA PRO A 193 3.36 9.26 9.16
C PRO A 193 2.39 8.44 8.31
N VAL A 194 1.79 9.08 7.30
CA VAL A 194 1.00 8.42 6.26
C VAL A 194 1.90 8.15 5.05
N GLN A 195 2.07 6.87 4.72
CA GLN A 195 3.08 6.42 3.76
C GLN A 195 2.48 5.79 2.50
N ALA A 196 1.24 5.27 2.60
CA ALA A 196 0.56 4.59 1.50
C ALA A 196 -0.65 5.38 1.00
N LEU A 197 -0.90 5.28 -0.31
CA LEU A 197 -2.04 5.88 -0.99
C LEU A 197 -2.80 4.81 -1.78
N ALA A 198 -4.12 4.76 -1.66
CA ALA A 198 -4.96 4.07 -2.63
C ALA A 198 -5.52 5.08 -3.63
N TYR A 199 -5.35 4.82 -4.93
CA TYR A 199 -5.91 5.69 -5.97
C TYR A 199 -7.41 5.43 -6.08
N PRO A 200 -8.28 6.47 -5.95
CA PRO A 200 -9.70 6.34 -6.22
C PRO A 200 -9.96 5.73 -7.61
N PHE A 201 -10.86 4.76 -7.67
CA PHE A 201 -11.17 4.00 -8.91
C PHE A 201 -9.97 3.24 -9.51
N GLY A 202 -8.81 3.20 -8.85
CA GLY A 202 -7.56 2.69 -9.39
C GLY A 202 -6.93 3.60 -10.47
N LEU A 203 -7.50 4.77 -10.76
CA LEU A 203 -7.08 5.66 -11.84
C LEU A 203 -5.79 6.39 -11.49
N HIS A 204 -4.76 6.16 -12.29
CA HIS A 204 -3.45 6.78 -12.15
C HIS A 204 -2.74 6.89 -13.50
N ASP A 205 -1.92 7.89 -13.63
CA ASP A 205 -0.99 8.11 -14.74
C ASP A 205 0.36 8.62 -14.20
N GLY A 206 1.26 9.01 -15.09
CA GLY A 206 2.57 9.54 -14.70
C GLY A 206 2.49 10.79 -13.84
N ALA A 207 1.53 11.69 -14.10
CA ALA A 207 1.33 12.92 -13.34
C ALA A 207 0.80 12.62 -11.93
N VAL A 208 -0.18 11.73 -11.81
CA VAL A 208 -0.76 11.28 -10.53
C VAL A 208 0.31 10.58 -9.67
N MET A 209 1.09 9.66 -10.25
CA MET A 209 2.19 9.00 -9.53
C MET A 209 3.26 9.99 -9.07
N GLN A 210 3.59 10.99 -9.89
CA GLN A 210 4.54 12.04 -9.52
C GLN A 210 3.99 12.92 -8.40
N ALA A 211 2.71 13.30 -8.44
CA ALA A 211 2.06 14.05 -7.38
C ALA A 211 2.07 13.30 -6.04
N ALA A 212 1.83 11.97 -6.06
CA ALA A 212 1.93 11.13 -4.87
C ALA A 212 3.34 11.13 -4.28
N ARG A 213 4.38 11.01 -5.12
CA ARG A 213 5.78 11.11 -4.68
C ARG A 213 6.10 12.46 -4.05
N VAL A 214 5.72 13.55 -4.72
CA VAL A 214 5.95 14.93 -4.24
C VAL A 214 5.21 15.19 -2.93
N ALA A 215 4.02 14.63 -2.76
CA ALA A 215 3.29 14.70 -1.49
C ALA A 215 3.95 13.89 -0.36
N GLY A 216 4.92 13.00 -0.67
CA GLY A 216 5.70 12.24 0.30
C GLY A 216 5.11 10.86 0.63
N TYR A 217 4.16 10.35 -0.16
CA TYR A 217 3.80 8.92 -0.09
C TYR A 217 4.99 8.07 -0.54
N GLN A 218 5.17 6.92 0.06
CA GLN A 218 6.26 5.99 -0.26
C GLN A 218 5.80 4.86 -1.17
N CYS A 219 4.49 4.59 -1.19
CA CYS A 219 3.88 3.63 -2.09
C CYS A 219 2.43 4.00 -2.43
N ALA A 220 1.91 3.39 -3.49
CA ALA A 220 0.50 3.53 -3.84
C ALA A 220 -0.05 2.25 -4.48
N VAL A 221 -1.34 2.01 -4.25
CA VAL A 221 -2.07 0.84 -4.73
C VAL A 221 -3.17 1.23 -5.71
N ARG A 222 -3.42 0.37 -6.67
CA ARG A 222 -4.50 0.48 -7.65
C ARG A 222 -5.61 -0.54 -7.37
N ALA A 223 -6.72 -0.48 -8.12
CA ALA A 223 -7.91 -1.29 -7.86
C ALA A 223 -8.00 -2.57 -8.71
N ASP A 224 -7.04 -2.82 -9.59
CA ASP A 224 -7.04 -3.94 -10.51
C ASP A 224 -5.87 -4.91 -10.26
N ALA A 225 -6.05 -6.14 -10.70
CA ALA A 225 -5.07 -7.21 -10.60
C ALA A 225 -4.11 -7.28 -11.81
N ASP A 226 -4.19 -6.32 -12.75
CA ASP A 226 -3.33 -6.36 -13.92
C ASP A 226 -1.87 -6.30 -13.51
N SER A 227 -1.16 -7.37 -13.78
CA SER A 227 0.24 -7.60 -13.45
C SER A 227 1.19 -7.06 -14.52
N SER A 228 0.80 -6.01 -15.27
CA SER A 228 1.71 -5.42 -16.26
C SER A 228 3.04 -5.03 -15.61
N ILE A 229 4.06 -5.82 -15.93
CA ILE A 229 5.43 -5.71 -15.44
C ILE A 229 6.07 -4.51 -16.15
N GLY A 230 6.52 -3.53 -15.39
CA GLY A 230 7.36 -2.43 -15.92
C GLY A 230 7.20 -1.15 -15.11
N GLU A 231 8.26 -0.76 -14.39
CA GLU A 231 8.50 0.49 -13.67
C GLU A 231 7.76 0.73 -12.34
N PRO A 232 8.34 1.56 -11.42
CA PRO A 232 8.57 1.05 -10.05
C PRO A 232 7.25 0.63 -9.41
N LEU A 233 7.15 -0.65 -9.12
CA LEU A 233 6.01 -1.34 -8.51
C LEU A 233 5.41 -0.61 -7.30
N LEU A 234 6.21 0.19 -6.59
CA LEU A 234 5.80 0.86 -5.36
C LEU A 234 4.65 1.87 -5.54
N TYR A 235 4.52 2.53 -6.69
CA TYR A 235 3.46 3.53 -6.91
C TYR A 235 2.31 3.02 -7.78
N ARG A 236 2.23 1.72 -8.04
CA ARG A 236 1.12 1.08 -8.76
C ARG A 236 0.96 -0.39 -8.39
N MET A 237 1.09 -0.71 -7.11
CA MET A 237 0.94 -2.08 -6.64
C MET A 237 -0.48 -2.59 -6.92
N PRO A 238 -0.62 -3.75 -7.59
CA PRO A 238 -1.92 -4.32 -7.89
C PRO A 238 -2.57 -4.88 -6.64
N ARG A 239 -3.89 -4.89 -6.60
CA ARG A 239 -4.68 -5.50 -5.53
C ARG A 239 -5.66 -6.53 -6.08
N MET A 240 -5.94 -7.54 -5.29
CA MET A 240 -6.99 -8.51 -5.57
C MET A 240 -8.30 -7.97 -4.98
N ARG A 241 -9.19 -7.49 -5.87
CA ARG A 241 -10.53 -7.04 -5.46
C ARG A 241 -11.40 -8.24 -5.14
N MET A 242 -12.08 -8.18 -3.98
CA MET A 242 -13.09 -9.12 -3.55
C MET A 242 -14.47 -8.48 -3.60
N GLY A 243 -15.42 -9.15 -4.23
CA GLY A 243 -16.79 -8.69 -4.43
C GLY A 243 -17.81 -9.81 -4.27
N TYR A 244 -19.07 -9.53 -4.62
CA TYR A 244 -20.15 -10.50 -4.55
C TYR A 244 -19.92 -11.68 -5.52
N GLY A 245 -20.05 -12.89 -4.99
CA GLY A 245 -19.78 -14.12 -5.74
C GLY A 245 -18.29 -14.55 -5.74
N ASP A 246 -17.40 -13.78 -5.14
CA ASP A 246 -16.03 -14.21 -4.88
C ASP A 246 -15.99 -15.07 -3.60
N GLY A 247 -16.56 -16.27 -3.69
CA GLY A 247 -16.54 -17.27 -2.62
C GLY A 247 -15.13 -17.83 -2.35
N LEU A 248 -15.06 -18.79 -1.42
CA LEU A 248 -13.80 -19.35 -0.95
C LEU A 248 -12.95 -20.00 -2.06
N GLU A 249 -13.58 -20.68 -3.03
CA GLU A 249 -12.87 -21.36 -4.13
C GLU A 249 -12.07 -20.34 -4.96
N ARG A 250 -12.74 -19.29 -5.45
CA ARG A 250 -12.09 -18.23 -6.23
C ARG A 250 -11.02 -17.50 -5.41
N PHE A 251 -11.29 -17.24 -4.14
CA PHE A 251 -10.30 -16.63 -3.24
C PHE A 251 -9.03 -17.48 -3.13
N ALA A 252 -9.17 -18.79 -2.87
CA ALA A 252 -8.06 -19.72 -2.78
C ALA A 252 -7.24 -19.77 -4.08
N GLU A 253 -7.90 -19.86 -5.25
CA GLU A 253 -7.24 -19.82 -6.55
C GLU A 253 -6.39 -18.55 -6.75
N CYS A 254 -6.93 -17.37 -6.38
CA CYS A 254 -6.21 -16.11 -6.47
C CYS A 254 -4.97 -16.08 -5.55
N MET A 255 -5.11 -16.58 -4.32
CA MET A 255 -4.03 -16.63 -3.34
C MET A 255 -2.92 -17.60 -3.78
N GLU A 256 -3.28 -18.79 -4.25
CA GLU A 256 -2.32 -19.77 -4.79
C GLU A 256 -1.63 -19.26 -6.07
N ALA A 257 -2.35 -18.57 -6.94
CA ALA A 257 -1.75 -17.94 -8.12
C ALA A 257 -0.71 -16.88 -7.75
N SER A 258 -0.93 -16.14 -6.65
CA SER A 258 0.04 -15.18 -6.13
C SER A 258 1.29 -15.86 -5.53
N GLU A 259 1.13 -17.02 -4.89
CA GLU A 259 2.25 -17.79 -4.37
C GLU A 259 3.18 -18.32 -5.48
N ARG A 260 2.61 -18.74 -6.61
CA ARG A 260 3.41 -19.19 -7.77
C ARG A 260 4.26 -18.09 -8.42
N ARG A 261 4.05 -16.82 -8.06
CA ARG A 261 4.82 -15.66 -8.56
C ARG A 261 5.92 -15.21 -7.59
N ARG A 262 6.01 -15.79 -6.41
CA ARG A 262 7.08 -15.58 -5.42
C ARG A 262 8.33 -16.36 -5.80
#